data_6926e4b8bae8a3ae81c517529c877f99
#
_entry.id   6926e4b8bae8a3ae81c517529c877f99
#
_cell.length_a   1.000
_cell.length_b   1.000
_cell.length_c   1.000
_cell.angle_alpha   90.00
_cell.angle_beta   90.00
_cell.angle_gamma   90.00
#
_symmetry.space_group_name_H-M   'P 1'
#
loop_
_entity.id
_entity.type
_entity.pdbx_description
1 polymer ?
#
loop_
_entity_poly.entity_id
_entity_poly.type
_entity_poly.pdbx_seq_one_letter_code
_entity_poly.pdbx_strand_id
1 'polypeptide(L)' 'MMAQQYKYNPTDYVDYLCESMMDFYAALPEGNALRLSGIWERIYFDTKQAMKEHFLSPAERDDIIAYYEELIPDA' A
#
# COMPACT_ATOMS: atom_id res chain seq x y z
N MET A 1 19.15 16.88 -3.21
CA MET A 1 18.60 15.68 -2.58
C MET A 1 17.52 15.07 -3.44
N MET A 2 17.54 13.77 -3.56
CA MET A 2 16.54 13.06 -4.34
C MET A 2 15.42 12.59 -3.44
N ALA A 3 14.21 13.00 -3.73
CA ALA A 3 13.04 12.42 -3.07
C ALA A 3 12.83 11.03 -3.66
N GLN A 4 12.61 10.07 -2.78
CA GLN A 4 12.28 8.73 -3.24
C GLN A 4 10.88 8.75 -3.87
N GLN A 5 10.79 8.20 -5.07
CA GLN A 5 9.52 8.17 -5.77
C GLN A 5 8.90 6.78 -5.68
N TYR A 6 7.67 6.76 -5.23
CA TYR A 6 6.89 5.54 -5.18
C TYR A 6 5.85 5.57 -6.30
N LYS A 7 5.48 4.40 -6.79
CA LYS A 7 4.51 4.28 -7.87
C LYS A 7 3.17 4.89 -7.49
N TYR A 8 2.78 4.74 -6.22
CA TYR A 8 1.50 5.25 -5.74
C TYR A 8 1.71 6.34 -4.71
N ASN A 9 1.03 7.48 -4.92
CA ASN A 9 1.04 8.58 -3.98
C ASN A 9 -0.18 8.42 -3.07
N PRO A 10 0.03 8.22 -1.76
CA PRO A 10 -1.10 8.00 -0.83
C PRO A 10 -2.17 9.09 -0.90
N THR A 11 -1.78 10.34 -1.15
CA THR A 11 -2.73 11.44 -1.15
C THR A 11 -3.71 11.41 -2.32
N ASP A 12 -3.48 10.52 -3.30
CA ASP A 12 -4.40 10.35 -4.42
C ASP A 12 -5.56 9.41 -4.08
N TYR A 13 -5.58 8.85 -2.87
CA TYR A 13 -6.51 7.79 -2.50
C TYR A 13 -7.38 8.17 -1.32
N VAL A 14 -8.49 7.43 -1.17
CA VAL A 14 -9.44 7.65 -0.08
C VAL A 14 -8.75 7.50 1.28
N ASP A 15 -9.28 8.21 2.30
CA ASP A 15 -8.64 8.40 3.61
C ASP A 15 -8.04 7.14 4.22
N TYR A 16 -8.81 6.07 4.32
CA TYR A 16 -8.34 4.86 4.99
C TYR A 16 -7.22 4.17 4.21
N LEU A 17 -7.29 4.22 2.87
CA LEU A 17 -6.25 3.64 2.04
C LEU A 17 -5.00 4.52 2.06
N CYS A 18 -5.18 5.83 2.02
CA CYS A 18 -4.08 6.79 2.16
C CYS A 18 -3.29 6.50 3.45
N GLU A 19 -3.99 6.32 4.57
CA GLU A 19 -3.34 6.06 5.84
C GLU A 19 -2.54 4.76 5.83
N SER A 20 -3.12 3.69 5.28
CA SER A 20 -2.42 2.41 5.20
C SER A 20 -1.18 2.49 4.32
N MET A 21 -1.27 3.19 3.19
CA MET A 21 -0.13 3.39 2.31
C MET A 21 0.98 4.21 2.98
N MET A 22 0.60 5.26 3.70
CA MET A 22 1.57 6.10 4.41
C MET A 22 2.28 5.30 5.49
N ASP A 23 1.54 4.47 6.24
CA ASP A 23 2.12 3.63 7.26
C ASP A 23 3.11 2.63 6.65
N PHE A 24 2.77 2.09 5.48
CA PHE A 24 3.67 1.16 4.79
C PHE A 24 4.98 1.85 4.44
N TYR A 25 4.91 3.04 3.82
CA TYR A 25 6.12 3.74 3.44
C TYR A 25 6.94 4.18 4.65
N ALA A 26 6.27 4.55 5.74
CA ALA A 26 6.98 4.94 6.96
C ALA A 26 7.74 3.76 7.59
N ALA A 27 7.21 2.55 7.45
CA ALA A 27 7.83 1.34 8.00
C ALA A 27 8.88 0.75 7.06
N LEU A 28 8.87 1.13 5.79
CA LEU A 28 9.72 0.50 4.78
C LEU A 28 11.22 0.58 5.07
N PRO A 29 11.76 1.72 5.55
CA PRO A 29 13.19 1.81 5.83
C PRO A 29 13.69 0.83 6.89
N GLU A 30 12.82 0.37 7.79
CA GLU A 30 13.21 -0.58 8.83
C GLU A 30 13.44 -1.98 8.28
N GLY A 31 12.85 -2.29 7.12
CA GLY A 31 13.04 -3.59 6.48
C GLY A 31 12.47 -4.77 7.25
N ASN A 32 11.52 -4.54 8.15
CA ASN A 32 10.92 -5.60 8.96
C ASN A 32 9.79 -6.27 8.17
N ALA A 33 10.08 -7.44 7.61
CA ALA A 33 9.12 -8.15 6.75
C ALA A 33 7.81 -8.47 7.47
N LEU A 34 7.87 -8.85 8.74
CA LEU A 34 6.68 -9.20 9.50
C LEU A 34 5.76 -7.99 9.69
N ARG A 35 6.36 -6.85 10.04
CA ARG A 35 5.59 -5.62 10.21
C ARG A 35 4.99 -5.15 8.88
N LEU A 36 5.79 -5.20 7.82
CA LEU A 36 5.32 -4.77 6.49
C LEU A 36 4.21 -5.69 5.99
N SER A 37 4.31 -6.99 6.27
CA SER A 37 3.24 -7.93 5.90
C SER A 37 1.93 -7.60 6.59
N GLY A 38 1.98 -7.21 7.86
CA GLY A 38 0.79 -6.79 8.60
C GLY A 38 0.14 -5.56 8.00
N ILE A 39 0.96 -4.57 7.62
CA ILE A 39 0.45 -3.36 6.98
C ILE A 39 -0.09 -3.68 5.58
N TRP A 40 0.59 -4.59 4.86
CA TRP A 40 0.12 -5.04 3.55
C TRP A 40 -1.27 -5.66 3.64
N GLU A 41 -1.55 -6.41 4.71
CA GLU A 41 -2.90 -6.97 4.91
C GLU A 41 -3.93 -5.87 5.06
N ARG A 42 -3.58 -4.78 5.74
CA ARG A 42 -4.48 -3.63 5.83
C ARG A 42 -4.76 -3.05 4.44
N ILE A 43 -3.71 -2.93 3.62
CA ILE A 43 -3.86 -2.44 2.24
C ILE A 43 -4.75 -3.38 1.45
N TYR A 44 -4.60 -4.69 1.65
CA TYR A 44 -5.43 -5.70 0.99
C TYR A 44 -6.91 -5.46 1.29
N PHE A 45 -7.26 -5.29 2.57
CA PHE A 45 -8.66 -5.09 2.95
C PHE A 45 -9.15 -3.69 2.59
N ASP A 46 -8.32 -2.67 2.73
CA ASP A 46 -8.70 -1.30 2.40
C ASP A 46 -8.94 -1.13 0.90
N THR A 47 -8.13 -1.77 0.07
CA THR A 47 -8.35 -1.72 -1.39
C THR A 47 -9.61 -2.48 -1.78
N LYS A 48 -9.92 -3.56 -1.06
CA LYS A 48 -11.17 -4.29 -1.30
C LYS A 48 -12.36 -3.41 -0.99
N GLN A 49 -12.32 -2.69 0.12
CA GLN A 49 -13.39 -1.76 0.51
C GLN A 49 -13.50 -0.61 -0.49
N ALA A 50 -12.35 -0.05 -0.89
CA ALA A 50 -12.33 1.04 -1.86
C ALA A 50 -12.92 0.60 -3.21
N MET A 51 -12.67 -0.64 -3.61
CA MET A 51 -13.26 -1.19 -4.83
C MET A 51 -14.78 -1.30 -4.70
N LYS A 52 -15.27 -1.74 -3.55
CA LYS A 52 -16.72 -1.83 -3.30
C LYS A 52 -17.38 -0.46 -3.34
N GLU A 53 -16.66 0.56 -2.92
CA GLU A 53 -17.17 1.94 -2.90
C GLU A 53 -16.91 2.68 -4.21
N HIS A 54 -16.39 1.98 -5.21
CA HIS A 54 -16.12 2.50 -6.54
C HIS A 54 -15.01 3.56 -6.60
N PHE A 55 -14.10 3.57 -5.63
CA PHE A 55 -12.91 4.42 -5.68
C PHE A 55 -11.77 3.79 -6.47
N LEU A 56 -11.83 2.48 -6.68
CA LEU A 56 -10.80 1.74 -7.42
C LEU A 56 -11.48 0.77 -8.39
N SER A 57 -10.84 0.55 -9.53
CA SER A 57 -11.24 -0.56 -10.41
C SER A 57 -10.60 -1.85 -9.90
N PRO A 58 -11.12 -3.03 -10.29
CA PRO A 58 -10.47 -4.30 -9.95
C PRO A 58 -9.02 -4.38 -10.44
N ALA A 59 -8.73 -3.84 -11.61
CA ALA A 59 -7.37 -3.86 -12.15
C ALA A 59 -6.42 -2.99 -11.32
N GLU A 60 -6.90 -1.82 -10.88
CA GLU A 60 -6.10 -0.96 -10.00
C GLU A 60 -5.81 -1.64 -8.68
N ARG A 61 -6.81 -2.30 -8.11
CA ARG A 61 -6.64 -3.03 -6.86
C ARG A 61 -5.57 -4.12 -7.00
N ASP A 62 -5.66 -4.91 -8.07
CA ASP A 62 -4.70 -5.99 -8.28
C ASP A 62 -3.28 -5.46 -8.39
N ASP A 63 -3.10 -4.34 -9.08
CA ASP A 63 -1.78 -3.73 -9.25
C ASP A 63 -1.24 -3.19 -7.93
N ILE A 64 -2.08 -2.54 -7.14
CA ILE A 64 -1.68 -2.01 -5.84
C ILE A 64 -1.22 -3.14 -4.92
N ILE A 65 -2.00 -4.20 -4.83
CA ILE A 65 -1.67 -5.35 -3.98
C ILE A 65 -0.33 -5.94 -4.38
N ALA A 66 -0.12 -6.16 -5.67
CA ALA A 66 1.13 -6.75 -6.16
C ALA A 66 2.31 -5.83 -5.92
N TYR A 67 2.13 -4.53 -6.12
CA TYR A 67 3.19 -3.55 -5.94
C TYR A 67 3.71 -3.54 -4.50
N TYR A 68 2.81 -3.44 -3.53
CA TYR A 68 3.24 -3.38 -2.14
C TYR A 68 3.80 -4.71 -1.65
N GLU A 69 3.25 -5.82 -2.14
CA GLU A 69 3.79 -7.14 -1.79
C GLU A 69 5.26 -7.27 -2.21
N GLU A 70 5.59 -6.77 -3.39
CA GLU A 70 6.95 -6.84 -3.90
C GLU A 70 7.94 -6.00 -3.10
N LEU A 71 7.46 -4.98 -2.40
CA LEU A 71 8.32 -4.13 -1.58
C LEU A 71 8.69 -4.78 -0.26
N ILE A 72 8.00 -5.85 0.14
CA ILE A 72 8.30 -6.56 1.39
C ILE A 72 9.57 -7.39 1.18
N PRO A 73 10.60 -7.17 2.02
CA PRO A 73 11.83 -7.94 1.85
C PRO A 73 11.61 -9.41 2.19
N ASP A 74 12.43 -10.26 1.58
CA ASP A 74 12.41 -11.69 1.89
C ASP A 74 12.89 -11.90 3.32
N ALA A 75 12.20 -12.77 4.03
CA ALA A 75 12.55 -13.05 5.41
C ALA A 75 13.80 -13.95 5.50
#